data_5388ab11dca685a8699ba0aa1d057e40
#
_entry.id   5388ab11dca685a8699ba0aa1d057e40
#
_cell.length_a   1.000
_cell.length_b   1.000
_cell.length_c   1.000
_cell.angle_alpha   90.00
_cell.angle_beta   90.00
_cell.angle_gamma   90.00
#
_symmetry.space_group_name_H-M   'P 1'
#
loop_
_entity.id
_entity.type
_entity.pdbx_description
1 polymer ?
#
loop_
_entity_poly.entity_id
_entity_poly.type
_entity_poly.pdbx_seq_one_letter_code
_entity_poly.pdbx_strand_id
1 'polypeptide(L)'
;MTTAHINRIGTAVPANDIHAPFIAFARTLLSDEKRRSVFDRMAERSGIAHRYSGLRAGNLKAGEVDSQGFYTRGRFPGTAARMALYETQALTLASRAVDALGIADERARITHLIVASCTGFTAPGLDLQLGELLGLRRDLSRALLGFMGCSAAVPALRMASHTVRADPAARVLVVNLELCSLHLQETAEIETVLSFLLFGDGCAAALVTADACGIALGDFRSAVIPNTRDLITWRIGDEGFHMHLSGKVPGRIAQTLREEVARNDEAGLLRGEGTRPVDLWAVHGGGRTVLDAVEIGLSLPCAALEHSRTVLREFGNMSSATLMFVLRRMLVQPDTAAGNRGFAMAFGPGMVAETFRFTAV
;
A
#
# COMPACT_ATOMS: atom_id res chain seq x y z
N MET A 1 -1.32 8.95 29.51
CA MET A 1 -0.35 8.91 28.40
C MET A 1 -0.98 9.58 27.18
N THR A 2 -0.22 10.38 26.43
CA THR A 2 -0.72 11.01 25.19
C THR A 2 -1.08 9.95 24.15
N THR A 3 -2.24 10.10 23.52
CA THR A 3 -2.66 9.27 22.41
C THR A 3 -2.39 9.99 21.09
N ALA A 4 -1.82 9.31 20.12
CA ALA A 4 -1.63 9.83 18.77
C ALA A 4 -2.87 9.54 17.93
N HIS A 5 -3.26 10.49 17.09
CA HIS A 5 -4.43 10.39 16.23
C HIS A 5 -4.04 10.66 14.77
N ILE A 6 -4.53 9.85 13.84
CA ILE A 6 -4.58 10.24 12.43
C ILE A 6 -5.75 11.23 12.30
N ASN A 7 -5.44 12.50 12.18
CA ASN A 7 -6.47 13.53 12.10
C ASN A 7 -7.09 13.63 10.71
N ARG A 8 -6.28 13.47 9.67
CA ARG A 8 -6.68 13.57 8.27
C ARG A 8 -5.83 12.65 7.39
N ILE A 9 -6.41 12.19 6.29
CA ILE A 9 -5.70 11.47 5.22
C ILE A 9 -6.09 12.08 3.88
N GLY A 10 -5.09 12.52 3.11
CA GLY A 10 -5.20 12.90 1.70
C GLY A 10 -4.67 11.78 0.81
N THR A 11 -5.26 11.58 -0.34
CA THR A 11 -4.85 10.53 -1.29
C THR A 11 -4.79 11.07 -2.70
N ALA A 12 -3.87 10.52 -3.50
CA ALA A 12 -3.76 10.82 -4.92
C ALA A 12 -3.37 9.57 -5.71
N VAL A 13 -3.90 9.45 -6.91
CA VAL A 13 -3.47 8.48 -7.92
C VAL A 13 -3.09 9.22 -9.20
N PRO A 14 -2.21 8.67 -10.05
CA PRO A 14 -1.95 9.24 -11.37
C PRO A 14 -3.21 9.33 -12.22
N ALA A 15 -3.13 10.03 -13.36
CA ALA A 15 -4.30 10.32 -14.17
C ALA A 15 -4.77 9.17 -15.09
N ASN A 16 -3.88 8.20 -15.37
CA ASN A 16 -4.18 7.21 -16.41
C ASN A 16 -4.63 5.90 -15.80
N ASP A 17 -5.86 5.47 -16.09
CA ASP A 17 -6.31 4.11 -15.78
C ASP A 17 -5.69 3.13 -16.79
N ILE A 18 -4.91 2.19 -16.26
CA ILE A 18 -4.17 1.22 -17.06
C ILE A 18 -4.71 -0.21 -16.92
N HIS A 19 -5.84 -0.44 -16.24
CA HIS A 19 -6.26 -1.81 -15.95
C HIS A 19 -6.61 -2.58 -17.24
N ALA A 20 -7.52 -2.07 -18.04
CA ALA A 20 -7.90 -2.69 -19.29
C ALA A 20 -6.76 -2.71 -20.34
N PRO A 21 -6.00 -1.60 -20.54
CA PRO A 21 -4.79 -1.64 -21.38
C PRO A 21 -3.76 -2.68 -20.94
N PHE A 22 -3.52 -2.84 -19.64
CA PHE A 22 -2.59 -3.87 -19.15
C PHE A 22 -3.08 -5.28 -19.49
N ILE A 23 -4.38 -5.58 -19.30
CA ILE A 23 -4.95 -6.89 -19.64
C ILE A 23 -4.70 -7.20 -21.13
N ALA A 24 -4.95 -6.22 -22.00
CA ALA A 24 -4.71 -6.37 -23.44
C ALA A 24 -3.22 -6.61 -23.73
N PHE A 25 -2.31 -5.88 -23.09
CA PHE A 25 -0.87 -6.06 -23.23
C PHE A 25 -0.41 -7.43 -22.70
N ALA A 26 -0.82 -7.82 -21.50
CA ALA A 26 -0.44 -9.08 -20.85
C ALA A 26 -0.79 -10.30 -21.70
N ARG A 27 -1.96 -10.27 -22.35
CA ARG A 27 -2.34 -11.34 -23.31
C ARG A 27 -1.35 -11.50 -24.45
N THR A 28 -0.68 -10.43 -24.90
CA THR A 28 0.33 -10.50 -25.96
C THR A 28 1.66 -11.13 -25.50
N LEU A 29 1.92 -11.17 -24.18
CA LEU A 29 3.10 -11.81 -23.60
C LEU A 29 2.94 -13.32 -23.51
N LEU A 30 1.71 -13.83 -23.43
CA LEU A 30 1.41 -15.24 -23.23
C LEU A 30 1.31 -15.96 -24.58
N SER A 31 2.17 -16.94 -24.79
CA SER A 31 2.36 -17.59 -26.08
C SER A 31 1.27 -18.60 -26.46
N ASP A 32 0.62 -19.23 -25.46
CA ASP A 32 -0.35 -20.29 -25.69
C ASP A 32 -1.74 -19.96 -25.14
N GLU A 33 -2.76 -20.55 -25.75
CA GLU A 33 -4.17 -20.30 -25.43
C GLU A 33 -4.55 -20.77 -24.01
N LYS A 34 -3.91 -21.80 -23.49
CA LYS A 34 -4.15 -22.30 -22.14
C LYS A 34 -3.74 -21.26 -21.09
N ARG A 35 -2.53 -20.68 -21.26
CA ARG A 35 -2.05 -19.60 -20.36
C ARG A 35 -2.91 -18.35 -20.47
N ARG A 36 -3.34 -17.95 -21.69
CA ARG A 36 -4.28 -16.85 -21.89
C ARG A 36 -5.60 -17.07 -21.18
N SER A 37 -6.20 -18.25 -21.32
CA SER A 37 -7.45 -18.62 -20.65
C SER A 37 -7.32 -18.62 -19.12
N VAL A 38 -6.17 -19.05 -18.57
CA VAL A 38 -5.90 -18.94 -17.13
C VAL A 38 -5.81 -17.49 -16.72
N PHE A 39 -5.06 -16.67 -17.45
CA PHE A 39 -4.90 -15.24 -17.17
C PHE A 39 -6.24 -14.50 -17.20
N ASP A 40 -7.07 -14.72 -18.23
CA ASP A 40 -8.37 -14.07 -18.37
C ASP A 40 -9.29 -14.38 -17.19
N ARG A 41 -9.38 -15.65 -16.79
CA ARG A 41 -10.15 -16.06 -15.61
C ARG A 41 -9.63 -15.40 -14.31
N MET A 42 -8.32 -15.25 -14.18
CA MET A 42 -7.72 -14.60 -13.02
C MET A 42 -7.97 -13.09 -13.04
N ALA A 43 -7.93 -12.46 -14.23
CA ALA A 43 -8.26 -11.05 -14.39
C ALA A 43 -9.72 -10.77 -13.99
N GLU A 44 -10.67 -11.55 -14.48
CA GLU A 44 -12.10 -11.45 -14.12
C GLU A 44 -12.32 -11.66 -12.62
N ARG A 45 -11.61 -12.61 -12.01
CA ARG A 45 -11.72 -12.94 -10.59
C ARG A 45 -10.92 -12.02 -9.67
N SER A 46 -10.09 -11.14 -10.20
CA SER A 46 -9.25 -10.25 -9.38
C SER A 46 -10.05 -9.32 -8.50
N GLY A 47 -11.26 -8.96 -8.92
CA GLY A 47 -12.11 -7.97 -8.26
C GLY A 47 -11.62 -6.54 -8.45
N ILE A 48 -10.69 -6.30 -9.40
CA ILE A 48 -10.12 -5.00 -9.72
C ILE A 48 -10.82 -4.45 -10.95
N ALA A 49 -11.32 -3.21 -10.87
CA ALA A 49 -11.90 -2.49 -12.00
C ALA A 49 -10.93 -1.43 -12.56
N HIS A 50 -10.15 -0.80 -11.68
CA HIS A 50 -9.27 0.30 -12.03
C HIS A 50 -7.90 0.13 -11.39
N ARG A 51 -6.86 0.54 -12.10
CA ARG A 51 -5.48 0.73 -11.61
C ARG A 51 -4.87 1.91 -12.34
N TYR A 52 -4.11 2.70 -11.62
CA TYR A 52 -3.60 3.95 -12.16
C TYR A 52 -2.09 3.91 -12.35
N SER A 53 -1.59 4.67 -13.34
CA SER A 53 -0.16 4.82 -13.62
C SER A 53 0.15 6.25 -14.08
N GLY A 54 1.38 6.68 -13.79
CA GLY A 54 1.96 7.88 -14.40
C GLY A 54 2.20 7.73 -15.91
N LEU A 55 2.28 6.50 -16.40
CA LEU A 55 2.41 6.18 -17.82
C LEU A 55 1.04 6.03 -18.46
N ARG A 56 0.91 6.54 -19.68
CA ARG A 56 -0.31 6.42 -20.49
C ARG A 56 -0.17 5.23 -21.44
N ALA A 57 -1.21 4.41 -21.54
CA ALA A 57 -1.20 3.29 -22.48
C ALA A 57 -0.94 3.73 -23.93
N GLY A 58 -0.11 2.96 -24.63
CA GLY A 58 0.26 3.16 -26.01
C GLY A 58 -0.63 2.39 -26.98
N ASN A 59 -0.25 2.40 -28.25
CA ASN A 59 -0.91 1.64 -29.31
C ASN A 59 -0.24 0.25 -29.47
N LEU A 60 -0.81 -0.76 -28.85
CA LEU A 60 -0.29 -2.13 -28.87
C LEU A 60 -0.18 -2.72 -30.29
N LYS A 61 -1.02 -2.27 -31.24
CA LYS A 61 -0.94 -2.72 -32.65
C LYS A 61 0.31 -2.18 -33.35
N ALA A 62 0.81 -1.01 -32.89
CA ALA A 62 2.09 -0.45 -33.33
C ALA A 62 3.29 -0.95 -32.50
N GLY A 63 3.09 -1.86 -31.53
CA GLY A 63 4.14 -2.37 -30.64
C GLY A 63 4.44 -1.44 -29.44
N GLU A 64 3.65 -0.38 -29.25
CA GLU A 64 3.81 0.59 -28.17
C GLU A 64 3.07 0.11 -26.92
N VAL A 65 3.79 -0.14 -25.83
CA VAL A 65 3.19 -0.48 -24.53
C VAL A 65 2.64 0.75 -23.83
N ASP A 66 3.40 1.84 -23.86
CA ASP A 66 2.98 3.16 -23.42
C ASP A 66 3.23 4.23 -24.48
N SER A 67 2.49 5.33 -24.41
CA SER A 67 2.53 6.41 -25.43
C SER A 67 3.77 7.31 -25.33
N GLN A 68 4.59 7.13 -24.29
CA GLN A 68 5.82 7.89 -24.10
C GLN A 68 7.06 7.09 -24.57
N GLY A 69 6.88 5.83 -24.97
CA GLY A 69 7.95 4.94 -25.42
C GLY A 69 8.87 4.47 -24.29
N PHE A 70 8.43 4.57 -23.05
CA PHE A 70 9.19 4.09 -21.90
C PHE A 70 9.30 2.56 -21.89
N TYR A 71 8.18 1.86 -22.15
CA TYR A 71 8.12 0.42 -22.36
C TYR A 71 7.97 0.12 -23.86
N THR A 72 9.07 -0.25 -24.51
CA THR A 72 9.07 -0.69 -25.90
C THR A 72 9.32 -2.20 -25.96
N ARG A 73 8.47 -2.94 -26.67
CA ARG A 73 8.63 -4.40 -26.86
C ARG A 73 10.06 -4.78 -27.28
N GLY A 74 10.65 -5.76 -26.58
CA GLY A 74 12.02 -6.21 -26.81
C GLY A 74 13.11 -5.25 -26.29
N ARG A 75 12.72 -4.12 -25.64
CA ARG A 75 13.65 -3.13 -25.12
C ARG A 75 13.06 -2.39 -23.95
N PHE A 76 12.70 -3.11 -22.88
CA PHE A 76 12.23 -2.49 -21.66
C PHE A 76 13.36 -1.72 -20.95
N PRO A 77 13.05 -0.63 -20.23
CA PRO A 77 14.05 0.21 -19.59
C PRO A 77 14.76 -0.52 -18.44
N GLY A 78 16.05 -0.27 -18.28
CA GLY A 78 16.81 -0.70 -17.11
C GLY A 78 16.46 0.07 -15.86
N THR A 79 16.98 -0.40 -14.71
CA THR A 79 16.68 0.17 -13.38
C THR A 79 17.01 1.64 -13.28
N ALA A 80 18.13 2.11 -13.85
CA ALA A 80 18.51 3.52 -13.82
C ALA A 80 17.45 4.43 -14.48
N ALA A 81 16.94 4.05 -15.65
CA ALA A 81 15.88 4.81 -16.32
C ALA A 81 14.56 4.82 -15.53
N ARG A 82 14.22 3.70 -14.86
CA ARG A 82 13.05 3.62 -13.99
C ARG A 82 13.19 4.53 -12.77
N MET A 83 14.37 4.60 -12.17
CA MET A 83 14.64 5.48 -11.03
C MET A 83 14.63 6.96 -11.43
N ALA A 84 15.11 7.32 -12.62
CA ALA A 84 15.00 8.69 -13.13
C ALA A 84 13.54 9.12 -13.32
N LEU A 85 12.69 8.22 -13.80
CA LEU A 85 11.26 8.48 -13.93
C LEU A 85 10.56 8.51 -12.57
N TYR A 86 10.96 7.63 -11.63
CA TYR A 86 10.47 7.65 -10.25
C TYR A 86 10.70 9.02 -9.61
N GLU A 87 11.90 9.57 -9.70
CA GLU A 87 12.28 10.84 -9.07
C GLU A 87 11.32 11.98 -9.44
N THR A 88 10.97 12.08 -10.71
CA THR A 88 10.06 13.14 -11.20
C THR A 88 8.59 12.88 -10.87
N GLN A 89 8.13 11.65 -11.03
CA GLN A 89 6.72 11.30 -10.81
C GLN A 89 6.36 11.20 -9.32
N ALA A 90 7.28 10.70 -8.49
CA ALA A 90 7.06 10.53 -7.06
C ALA A 90 6.81 11.87 -6.37
N LEU A 91 7.63 12.87 -6.64
CA LEU A 91 7.47 14.21 -6.05
C LEU A 91 6.12 14.84 -6.42
N THR A 92 5.74 14.75 -7.69
CA THR A 92 4.45 15.27 -8.17
C THR A 92 3.26 14.56 -7.50
N LEU A 93 3.30 13.23 -7.40
CA LEU A 93 2.21 12.47 -6.82
C LEU A 93 2.12 12.68 -5.29
N ALA A 94 3.26 12.75 -4.60
CA ALA A 94 3.32 13.05 -3.16
C ALA A 94 2.76 14.44 -2.84
N SER A 95 3.12 15.46 -3.61
CA SER A 95 2.59 16.82 -3.46
C SER A 95 1.06 16.82 -3.57
N ARG A 96 0.50 16.16 -4.59
CA ARG A 96 -0.96 16.05 -4.76
C ARG A 96 -1.67 15.35 -3.59
N ALA A 97 -1.06 14.33 -3.01
CA ALA A 97 -1.62 13.67 -1.83
C ALA A 97 -1.61 14.60 -0.60
N VAL A 98 -0.55 15.39 -0.43
CA VAL A 98 -0.47 16.39 0.64
C VAL A 98 -1.45 17.55 0.40
N ASP A 99 -1.63 18.00 -0.84
CA ASP A 99 -2.64 19.01 -1.16
C ASP A 99 -4.06 18.51 -0.84
N ALA A 100 -4.35 17.24 -1.16
CA ALA A 100 -5.62 16.58 -0.82
C ALA A 100 -5.83 16.40 0.70
N LEU A 101 -4.76 16.47 1.51
CA LEU A 101 -4.82 16.45 2.97
C LEU A 101 -5.38 17.78 3.54
N GLY A 102 -5.26 18.88 2.79
CA GLY A 102 -5.81 20.19 3.17
C GLY A 102 -5.11 20.84 4.34
N ILE A 103 -3.76 20.77 4.39
CA ILE A 103 -2.93 21.34 5.49
C ILE A 103 -2.11 22.56 5.06
N ALA A 104 -2.53 23.29 4.04
CA ALA A 104 -1.76 24.42 3.51
C ALA A 104 -1.34 25.40 4.61
N ASP A 105 -2.27 25.78 5.48
CA ASP A 105 -2.04 26.75 6.56
C ASP A 105 -1.29 26.14 7.76
N GLU A 106 -1.09 24.83 7.79
CA GLU A 106 -0.43 24.12 8.87
C GLU A 106 1.00 23.67 8.52
N ARG A 107 1.46 23.86 7.27
CA ARG A 107 2.77 23.37 6.79
C ARG A 107 3.93 23.84 7.65
N ALA A 108 3.92 25.09 8.07
CA ALA A 108 4.95 25.66 8.96
C ALA A 108 5.00 25.01 10.36
N ARG A 109 3.94 24.30 10.76
CA ARG A 109 3.83 23.62 12.06
C ARG A 109 4.26 22.16 11.99
N ILE A 110 4.49 21.58 10.79
CA ILE A 110 4.97 20.21 10.65
C ILE A 110 6.37 20.10 11.23
N THR A 111 6.56 19.19 12.18
CA THR A 111 7.83 18.97 12.89
C THR A 111 8.57 17.74 12.39
N HIS A 112 7.84 16.74 11.85
CA HIS A 112 8.40 15.49 11.39
C HIS A 112 7.78 15.09 10.04
N LEU A 113 8.61 14.51 9.17
CA LEU A 113 8.19 13.91 7.90
C LEU A 113 8.69 12.47 7.83
N ILE A 114 7.76 11.52 7.73
CA ILE A 114 8.07 10.10 7.53
C ILE A 114 7.57 9.71 6.14
N VAL A 115 8.48 9.28 5.28
CA VAL A 115 8.15 8.81 3.93
C VAL A 115 8.37 7.30 3.86
N ALA A 116 7.43 6.56 3.33
CA ALA A 116 7.58 5.14 3.01
C ALA A 116 7.42 4.93 1.50
N SER A 117 8.38 4.26 0.88
CA SER A 117 8.33 3.84 -0.52
C SER A 117 9.20 2.61 -0.75
N CYS A 118 8.71 1.69 -1.58
CA CYS A 118 9.42 0.47 -1.96
C CYS A 118 9.73 0.41 -3.46
N THR A 119 9.26 1.38 -4.24
CA THR A 119 9.27 1.35 -5.70
C THR A 119 10.29 2.28 -6.32
N GLY A 120 11.09 2.98 -5.52
CA GLY A 120 12.20 3.78 -6.00
C GLY A 120 12.95 4.48 -4.88
N PHE A 121 14.19 4.86 -5.20
CA PHE A 121 15.10 5.59 -4.31
C PHE A 121 15.89 6.60 -5.09
N THR A 122 16.16 7.72 -4.46
CA THR A 122 17.03 8.78 -4.94
C THR A 122 17.74 9.42 -3.75
N ALA A 123 18.86 10.04 -3.99
CA ALA A 123 19.55 10.87 -3.02
C ALA A 123 19.99 12.19 -3.71
N PRO A 124 19.44 13.33 -3.30
CA PRO A 124 18.56 13.61 -2.16
C PRO A 124 17.22 12.85 -2.22
N GLY A 125 16.75 12.33 -1.07
CA GLY A 125 15.54 11.51 -0.98
C GLY A 125 14.25 12.29 -1.19
N LEU A 126 13.15 11.55 -1.47
CA LEU A 126 11.81 12.14 -1.61
C LEU A 126 11.39 12.95 -0.37
N ASP A 127 11.84 12.55 0.81
CA ASP A 127 11.60 13.26 2.06
C ASP A 127 12.20 14.68 2.05
N LEU A 128 13.43 14.85 1.53
CA LEU A 128 14.04 16.17 1.41
C LEU A 128 13.38 16.99 0.31
N GLN A 129 13.22 16.41 -0.89
CA GLN A 129 12.62 17.09 -2.04
C GLN A 129 11.19 17.56 -1.74
N LEU A 130 10.38 16.71 -1.10
CA LEU A 130 9.01 17.05 -0.70
C LEU A 130 9.00 18.14 0.38
N GLY A 131 9.91 18.07 1.38
CA GLY A 131 10.04 19.08 2.40
C GLY A 131 10.35 20.46 1.82
N GLU A 132 11.26 20.53 0.86
CA GLU A 132 11.61 21.76 0.13
C GLU A 132 10.44 22.28 -0.71
N LEU A 133 9.80 21.41 -1.50
CA LEU A 133 8.66 21.78 -2.34
C LEU A 133 7.48 22.33 -1.53
N LEU A 134 7.20 21.75 -0.38
CA LEU A 134 6.12 22.16 0.51
C LEU A 134 6.46 23.37 1.38
N GLY A 135 7.72 23.83 1.38
CA GLY A 135 8.19 24.92 2.24
C GLY A 135 8.15 24.55 3.73
N LEU A 136 8.45 23.29 4.08
CA LEU A 136 8.49 22.85 5.47
C LEU A 136 9.70 23.47 6.21
N ARG A 137 9.69 23.41 7.53
CA ARG A 137 10.76 23.94 8.39
C ARG A 137 12.12 23.35 8.02
N ARG A 138 13.18 24.13 8.15
CA ARG A 138 14.56 23.67 7.86
C ARG A 138 15.10 22.69 8.90
N ASP A 139 14.58 22.75 10.13
CA ASP A 139 14.89 21.86 11.25
C ASP A 139 13.95 20.65 11.32
N LEU A 140 13.25 20.33 10.21
CA LEU A 140 12.35 19.19 10.07
C LEU A 140 13.07 17.87 10.36
N SER A 141 12.57 17.09 11.30
CA SER A 141 13.03 15.71 11.51
C SER A 141 12.48 14.82 10.38
N ARG A 142 13.35 14.03 9.73
CA ARG A 142 12.96 13.23 8.56
C ARG A 142 13.37 11.77 8.69
N ALA A 143 12.53 10.87 8.19
CA ALA A 143 12.83 9.46 8.05
C ALA A 143 12.29 8.90 6.73
N LEU A 144 13.06 8.02 6.08
CA LEU A 144 12.65 7.27 4.90
C LEU A 144 12.64 5.78 5.22
N LEU A 145 11.47 5.13 5.09
CA LEU A 145 11.30 3.69 5.22
C LEU A 145 11.28 3.06 3.83
N GLY A 146 12.34 2.32 3.50
CA GLY A 146 12.47 1.61 2.24
C GLY A 146 12.29 0.10 2.37
N PHE A 147 11.86 -0.55 1.30
CA PHE A 147 11.81 -2.02 1.14
C PHE A 147 11.04 -2.81 2.23
N MET A 148 10.13 -2.19 2.96
CA MET A 148 9.23 -2.90 3.87
C MET A 148 7.97 -3.42 3.19
N GLY A 149 7.82 -3.17 1.87
CA GLY A 149 6.74 -3.65 1.05
C GLY A 149 5.36 -3.14 1.46
N CYS A 150 4.35 -3.94 1.19
CA CYS A 150 2.94 -3.58 1.39
C CYS A 150 2.58 -3.29 2.86
N SER A 151 3.38 -3.71 3.83
CA SER A 151 3.14 -3.45 5.25
C SER A 151 3.70 -2.12 5.76
N ALA A 152 4.47 -1.37 4.95
CA ALA A 152 5.23 -0.20 5.39
C ALA A 152 4.39 0.92 6.02
N ALA A 153 3.09 1.02 5.71
CA ALA A 153 2.20 1.98 6.35
C ALA A 153 2.13 1.80 7.87
N VAL A 154 2.12 0.55 8.35
CA VAL A 154 1.99 0.26 9.79
C VAL A 154 3.22 0.71 10.58
N PRO A 155 4.48 0.33 10.23
CA PRO A 155 5.65 0.87 10.90
C PRO A 155 5.81 2.39 10.74
N ALA A 156 5.39 3.01 9.62
CA ALA A 156 5.38 4.45 9.47
C ALA A 156 4.44 5.13 10.49
N LEU A 157 3.21 4.62 10.63
CA LEU A 157 2.25 5.10 11.62
C LEU A 157 2.70 4.80 13.05
N ARG A 158 3.37 3.67 13.30
CA ARG A 158 3.96 3.35 14.61
C ARG A 158 5.02 4.37 15.00
N MET A 159 5.93 4.72 14.08
CA MET A 159 6.93 5.77 14.31
C MET A 159 6.27 7.12 14.61
N ALA A 160 5.28 7.52 13.82
CA ALA A 160 4.52 8.76 14.07
C ALA A 160 3.84 8.73 15.44
N SER A 161 3.20 7.61 15.81
CA SER A 161 2.57 7.44 17.11
C SER A 161 3.57 7.55 18.27
N HIS A 162 4.75 6.92 18.14
CA HIS A 162 5.79 7.02 19.17
C HIS A 162 6.32 8.46 19.29
N THR A 163 6.50 9.16 18.18
CA THR A 163 6.92 10.57 18.15
C THR A 163 5.93 11.45 18.90
N VAL A 164 4.64 11.37 18.58
CA VAL A 164 3.57 12.16 19.24
C VAL A 164 3.42 11.80 20.73
N ARG A 165 3.61 10.54 21.09
CA ARG A 165 3.56 10.12 22.51
C ARG A 165 4.74 10.65 23.32
N ALA A 166 5.91 10.76 22.69
CA ALA A 166 7.13 11.31 23.31
C ALA A 166 7.07 12.85 23.37
N ASP A 167 6.55 13.49 22.32
CA ASP A 167 6.36 14.93 22.23
C ASP A 167 4.92 15.24 21.78
N PRO A 168 4.01 15.60 22.70
CA PRO A 168 2.62 15.94 22.35
C PRO A 168 2.46 17.17 21.45
N ALA A 169 3.49 18.01 21.30
CA ALA A 169 3.49 19.13 20.37
C ALA A 169 3.89 18.73 18.95
N ALA A 170 4.39 17.50 18.76
CA ALA A 170 4.79 17.01 17.46
C ALA A 170 3.61 16.94 16.48
N ARG A 171 3.86 17.37 15.26
CA ARG A 171 2.94 17.25 14.12
C ARG A 171 3.66 16.48 13.01
N VAL A 172 3.26 15.23 12.84
CA VAL A 172 3.96 14.28 11.96
C VAL A 172 3.19 14.13 10.66
N LEU A 173 3.84 14.47 9.55
CA LEU A 173 3.37 14.16 8.20
C LEU A 173 3.91 12.79 7.79
N VAL A 174 3.02 11.83 7.58
CA VAL A 174 3.35 10.49 7.07
C VAL A 174 2.94 10.41 5.61
N VAL A 175 3.85 10.00 4.73
CA VAL A 175 3.60 9.86 3.29
C VAL A 175 3.96 8.43 2.85
N ASN A 176 2.99 7.72 2.29
CA ASN A 176 3.18 6.40 1.66
C ASN A 176 3.01 6.56 0.15
N LEU A 177 4.07 6.34 -0.62
CA LEU A 177 4.07 6.53 -2.06
C LEU A 177 4.60 5.31 -2.78
N GLU A 178 3.85 4.85 -3.79
CA GLU A 178 4.28 3.73 -4.62
C GLU A 178 3.99 3.97 -6.10
N LEU A 179 4.99 3.69 -6.92
CA LEU A 179 4.92 3.71 -8.38
C LEU A 179 5.22 2.29 -8.91
N CYS A 180 4.33 1.35 -8.58
CA CYS A 180 4.52 -0.08 -8.90
C CYS A 180 4.58 -0.33 -10.41
N SER A 181 3.88 0.49 -11.20
CA SER A 181 3.85 0.35 -12.66
C SER A 181 5.21 0.57 -13.32
N LEU A 182 6.17 1.18 -12.62
CA LEU A 182 7.54 1.36 -13.12
C LEU A 182 8.36 0.07 -13.16
N HIS A 183 7.86 -1.03 -12.58
CA HIS A 183 8.60 -2.29 -12.50
C HIS A 183 8.02 -3.41 -13.36
N LEU A 184 7.20 -3.05 -14.35
CA LEU A 184 6.68 -4.02 -15.33
C LEU A 184 7.83 -4.79 -16.00
N GLN A 185 7.69 -6.11 -16.12
CA GLN A 185 8.64 -7.00 -16.76
C GLN A 185 8.10 -7.52 -18.10
N GLU A 186 8.95 -7.62 -19.10
CA GLU A 186 8.61 -8.29 -20.35
C GLU A 186 8.89 -9.79 -20.22
N THR A 187 7.89 -10.55 -19.78
CA THR A 187 8.03 -11.98 -19.50
C THR A 187 6.80 -12.76 -19.90
N ALA A 188 6.99 -14.03 -20.30
CA ALA A 188 5.92 -14.99 -20.54
C ALA A 188 5.63 -15.88 -19.30
N GLU A 189 6.30 -15.63 -18.16
CA GLU A 189 6.08 -16.38 -16.94
C GLU A 189 4.76 -15.95 -16.30
N ILE A 190 3.78 -16.88 -16.31
CA ILE A 190 2.39 -16.60 -15.93
C ILE A 190 2.27 -16.05 -14.51
N GLU A 191 3.06 -16.52 -13.56
CA GLU A 191 3.02 -16.04 -12.17
C GLU A 191 3.45 -14.57 -12.07
N THR A 192 4.48 -14.17 -12.80
CA THR A 192 4.94 -12.77 -12.86
C THR A 192 3.89 -11.89 -13.54
N VAL A 193 3.33 -12.33 -14.67
CA VAL A 193 2.28 -11.59 -15.38
C VAL A 193 1.03 -11.41 -14.49
N LEU A 194 0.64 -12.45 -13.75
CA LEU A 194 -0.47 -12.39 -12.79
C LEU A 194 -0.17 -11.45 -11.61
N SER A 195 1.08 -11.38 -11.15
CA SER A 195 1.42 -10.44 -10.08
C SER A 195 1.23 -8.99 -10.53
N PHE A 196 1.61 -8.65 -11.76
CA PHE A 196 1.40 -7.30 -12.32
C PHE A 196 -0.07 -6.97 -12.59
N LEU A 197 -0.96 -7.95 -12.67
CA LEU A 197 -2.40 -7.72 -12.73
C LEU A 197 -2.92 -6.98 -11.50
N LEU A 198 -2.25 -7.10 -10.36
CA LEU A 198 -2.70 -6.57 -9.08
C LEU A 198 -2.26 -5.13 -8.83
N PHE A 199 -1.03 -4.75 -9.25
CA PHE A 199 -0.38 -3.51 -8.81
C PHE A 199 -0.78 -2.28 -9.61
N GLY A 200 -0.96 -1.16 -8.91
CA GLY A 200 -1.14 0.19 -9.44
C GLY A 200 -0.31 1.21 -8.65
N ASP A 201 -0.32 2.46 -9.11
CA ASP A 201 0.40 3.57 -8.48
C ASP A 201 -0.54 4.37 -7.58
N GLY A 202 -0.01 4.83 -6.45
CA GLY A 202 -0.77 5.67 -5.54
C GLY A 202 0.08 6.29 -4.44
N CYS A 203 -0.45 7.36 -3.87
CA CYS A 203 0.13 8.03 -2.73
C CYS A 203 -0.94 8.40 -1.71
N ALA A 204 -0.61 8.26 -0.43
CA ALA A 204 -1.41 8.76 0.67
C ALA A 204 -0.54 9.57 1.62
N ALA A 205 -1.08 10.69 2.09
CA ALA A 205 -0.48 11.53 3.12
C ALA A 205 -1.40 11.57 4.33
N ALA A 206 -0.85 11.47 5.56
CA ALA A 206 -1.61 11.56 6.79
C ALA A 206 -0.97 12.56 7.75
N LEU A 207 -1.79 13.35 8.43
CA LEU A 207 -1.38 14.16 9.55
C LEU A 207 -1.63 13.40 10.85
N VAL A 208 -0.58 13.21 11.64
CA VAL A 208 -0.65 12.52 12.94
C VAL A 208 -0.24 13.48 14.04
N THR A 209 -1.13 13.70 15.01
CA THR A 209 -0.90 14.60 16.16
C THR A 209 -1.53 14.07 17.45
N ALA A 210 -1.42 14.82 18.54
CA ALA A 210 -2.13 14.56 19.80
C ALA A 210 -3.58 15.09 19.81
N ASP A 211 -4.00 15.86 18.78
CA ASP A 211 -5.35 16.41 18.70
C ASP A 211 -6.38 15.27 18.60
N ALA A 212 -7.32 15.20 19.55
CA ALA A 212 -8.27 14.10 19.67
C ALA A 212 -9.38 14.19 18.62
N CYS A 213 -9.05 13.89 17.36
CA CYS A 213 -10.00 13.79 16.26
C CYS A 213 -9.51 12.78 15.22
N GLY A 214 -10.44 12.13 14.54
CA GLY A 214 -10.18 11.15 13.48
C GLY A 214 -9.99 9.73 13.99
N ILE A 215 -8.79 9.17 13.93
CA ILE A 215 -8.50 7.78 14.34
C ILE A 215 -7.42 7.77 15.41
N ALA A 216 -7.77 7.38 16.64
CA ALA A 216 -6.83 7.15 17.73
C ALA A 216 -6.01 5.88 17.47
N LEU A 217 -4.69 6.00 17.49
CA LEU A 217 -3.76 4.90 17.21
C LEU A 217 -3.32 4.19 18.49
N GLY A 218 -3.33 2.86 18.48
CA GLY A 218 -2.84 2.06 19.60
C GLY A 218 -2.39 0.67 19.20
N ASP A 219 -1.74 0.00 20.13
CA ASP A 219 -1.47 -1.43 20.10
C ASP A 219 -0.86 -1.98 18.80
N PHE A 220 0.26 -1.41 18.38
CA PHE A 220 1.02 -1.90 17.25
C PHE A 220 1.67 -3.26 17.54
N ARG A 221 1.56 -4.20 16.59
CA ARG A 221 2.22 -5.51 16.62
C ARG A 221 2.86 -5.83 15.28
N SER A 222 3.97 -6.56 15.37
CA SER A 222 4.69 -7.11 14.23
C SER A 222 5.00 -8.57 14.52
N ALA A 223 4.69 -9.47 13.60
CA ALA A 223 5.00 -10.88 13.71
C ALA A 223 5.54 -11.43 12.39
N VAL A 224 6.70 -12.07 12.45
CA VAL A 224 7.24 -12.85 11.33
C VAL A 224 6.51 -14.19 11.27
N ILE A 225 5.93 -14.52 10.12
CA ILE A 225 5.28 -15.80 9.90
C ILE A 225 6.33 -16.85 9.56
N PRO A 226 6.48 -17.92 10.37
CA PRO A 226 7.54 -18.90 10.17
C PRO A 226 7.47 -19.60 8.81
N ASN A 227 8.65 -19.92 8.24
CA ASN A 227 8.78 -20.68 6.99
C ASN A 227 8.11 -20.03 5.77
N THR A 228 8.13 -18.69 5.69
CA THR A 228 7.49 -17.94 4.59
C THR A 228 8.40 -16.94 3.89
N ARG A 229 9.71 -16.95 4.23
CA ARG A 229 10.69 -15.96 3.76
C ARG A 229 10.67 -15.72 2.24
N ASP A 230 10.47 -16.78 1.47
CA ASP A 230 10.54 -16.74 0.01
C ASP A 230 9.17 -16.61 -0.67
N LEU A 231 8.08 -16.50 0.10
CA LEU A 231 6.72 -16.43 -0.48
C LEU A 231 6.37 -15.05 -1.04
N ILE A 232 6.93 -14.00 -0.46
CA ILE A 232 6.84 -12.63 -0.97
C ILE A 232 8.25 -12.05 -0.95
N THR A 233 8.81 -11.77 -2.12
CA THR A 233 10.12 -11.10 -2.23
C THR A 233 10.07 -9.96 -3.21
N TRP A 234 10.90 -8.93 -2.96
CA TRP A 234 11.05 -7.76 -3.78
C TRP A 234 12.55 -7.46 -3.91
N ARG A 235 13.11 -7.59 -5.10
CA ARG A 235 14.57 -7.54 -5.31
C ARG A 235 14.92 -6.55 -6.41
N ILE A 236 15.96 -5.76 -6.20
CA ILE A 236 16.52 -4.87 -7.23
C ILE A 236 17.23 -5.74 -8.27
N GLY A 237 16.88 -5.55 -9.53
CA GLY A 237 17.52 -6.17 -10.69
C GLY A 237 17.96 -5.12 -11.71
N ASP A 238 18.57 -5.57 -12.81
CA ASP A 238 19.05 -4.69 -13.87
C ASP A 238 17.90 -4.04 -14.68
N GLU A 239 16.77 -4.75 -14.78
CA GLU A 239 15.57 -4.33 -15.52
C GLU A 239 14.43 -3.91 -14.57
N GLY A 240 14.75 -3.20 -13.50
CA GLY A 240 13.79 -2.80 -12.48
C GLY A 240 13.79 -3.73 -11.27
N PHE A 241 12.74 -3.65 -10.45
CA PHE A 241 12.62 -4.48 -9.27
C PHE A 241 11.73 -5.69 -9.56
N HIS A 242 12.18 -6.85 -9.13
CA HIS A 242 11.53 -8.12 -9.41
C HIS A 242 10.65 -8.56 -8.23
N MET A 243 9.34 -8.67 -8.50
CA MET A 243 8.36 -9.19 -7.56
C MET A 243 8.23 -10.71 -7.73
N HIS A 244 8.34 -11.43 -6.61
CA HIS A 244 7.84 -12.78 -6.51
C HIS A 244 6.71 -12.83 -5.48
N LEU A 245 5.54 -13.28 -5.93
CA LEU A 245 4.35 -13.44 -5.09
C LEU A 245 3.81 -14.86 -5.27
N SER A 246 4.10 -15.72 -4.32
CA SER A 246 3.70 -17.13 -4.36
C SER A 246 2.20 -17.31 -4.21
N GLY A 247 1.60 -18.20 -5.01
CA GLY A 247 0.20 -18.63 -4.84
C GLY A 247 -0.10 -19.29 -3.48
N LYS A 248 0.93 -19.60 -2.66
CA LYS A 248 0.78 -20.15 -1.30
C LYS A 248 0.46 -19.08 -0.25
N VAL A 249 0.65 -17.79 -0.56
CA VAL A 249 0.48 -16.68 0.40
C VAL A 249 -0.90 -16.67 1.05
N PRO A 250 -2.04 -16.75 0.32
CA PRO A 250 -3.35 -16.72 0.95
C PRO A 250 -3.57 -17.87 1.93
N GLY A 251 -3.14 -19.09 1.56
CA GLY A 251 -3.27 -20.27 2.43
C GLY A 251 -2.49 -20.11 3.75
N ARG A 252 -1.27 -19.56 3.68
CA ARG A 252 -0.45 -19.29 4.89
C ARG A 252 -1.06 -18.20 5.76
N ILE A 253 -1.61 -17.14 5.17
CA ILE A 253 -2.33 -16.09 5.92
C ILE A 253 -3.52 -16.71 6.67
N ALA A 254 -4.39 -17.45 5.98
CA ALA A 254 -5.56 -18.07 6.61
C ALA A 254 -5.18 -19.03 7.73
N GLN A 255 -4.12 -19.82 7.54
CA GLN A 255 -3.61 -20.72 8.58
C GLN A 255 -3.13 -19.95 9.80
N THR A 256 -2.23 -18.97 9.61
CA THR A 256 -1.67 -18.16 10.70
C THR A 256 -2.76 -17.46 11.50
N LEU A 257 -3.76 -16.88 10.81
CA LEU A 257 -4.84 -16.18 11.50
C LEU A 257 -5.75 -17.13 12.30
N ARG A 258 -6.01 -18.36 11.83
CA ARG A 258 -6.71 -19.38 12.63
C ARG A 258 -5.92 -19.76 13.88
N GLU A 259 -4.60 -19.90 13.76
CA GLU A 259 -3.71 -20.17 14.89
C GLU A 259 -3.74 -19.02 15.90
N GLU A 260 -3.75 -17.77 15.43
CA GLU A 260 -3.87 -16.57 16.27
C GLU A 260 -5.25 -16.46 16.97
N VAL A 261 -6.33 -16.82 16.31
CA VAL A 261 -7.67 -16.88 16.94
C VAL A 261 -7.72 -17.95 18.06
N ALA A 262 -7.04 -19.08 17.84
CA ALA A 262 -6.95 -20.14 18.83
C ALA A 262 -5.99 -19.84 20.00
N ARG A 263 -5.09 -18.87 19.81
CA ARG A 263 -4.14 -18.43 20.87
C ARG A 263 -4.86 -17.58 21.90
N ASN A 264 -4.82 -17.97 23.13
CA ASN A 264 -5.20 -17.13 24.27
C ASN A 264 -3.93 -16.53 24.89
N ASP A 265 -3.22 -15.70 24.11
CA ASP A 265 -1.91 -15.16 24.45
C ASP A 265 -1.84 -13.66 24.11
N GLU A 266 -1.54 -12.85 25.13
CA GLU A 266 -1.42 -11.38 24.97
C GLU A 266 -0.26 -10.98 24.03
N ALA A 267 0.73 -11.84 23.81
CA ALA A 267 1.83 -11.60 22.87
C ALA A 267 1.42 -11.83 21.40
N GLY A 268 0.28 -12.50 21.13
CA GLY A 268 -0.25 -12.74 19.79
C GLY A 268 -0.71 -11.49 19.08
N LEU A 269 -0.94 -11.58 17.77
CA LEU A 269 -1.46 -10.48 16.93
C LEU A 269 -2.82 -9.97 17.43
N LEU A 270 -3.69 -10.88 17.89
CA LEU A 270 -5.04 -10.59 18.41
C LEU A 270 -5.07 -10.38 19.92
N ARG A 271 -3.93 -10.48 20.63
CA ARG A 271 -3.80 -10.29 22.08
C ARG A 271 -4.67 -11.20 22.94
N GLY A 272 -4.99 -12.38 22.47
CA GLY A 272 -5.91 -13.31 23.15
C GLY A 272 -7.36 -12.83 23.23
N GLU A 273 -7.72 -11.66 22.67
CA GLU A 273 -9.08 -11.13 22.72
C GLU A 273 -9.97 -11.62 21.57
N GLY A 274 -9.39 -12.27 20.56
CA GLY A 274 -10.11 -12.71 19.37
C GLY A 274 -10.64 -11.54 18.52
N THR A 275 -11.73 -11.78 17.77
CA THR A 275 -12.27 -10.83 16.78
C THR A 275 -13.49 -10.05 17.28
N ARG A 276 -14.12 -10.46 18.38
CA ARG A 276 -15.40 -9.88 18.86
C ARG A 276 -15.40 -8.40 19.23
N PRO A 277 -14.31 -7.80 19.75
CA PRO A 277 -14.33 -6.40 20.08
C PRO A 277 -14.01 -5.47 18.90
N VAL A 278 -14.06 -5.96 17.65
CA VAL A 278 -13.67 -5.20 16.46
C VAL A 278 -14.88 -4.92 15.59
N ASP A 279 -15.19 -3.63 15.40
CA ASP A 279 -16.28 -3.13 14.56
C ASP A 279 -15.81 -2.87 13.13
N LEU A 280 -14.55 -2.42 12.96
CA LEU A 280 -13.95 -1.98 11.69
C LEU A 280 -12.68 -2.76 11.37
N TRP A 281 -12.60 -3.35 10.19
CA TRP A 281 -11.44 -4.11 9.72
C TRP A 281 -10.75 -3.40 8.55
N ALA A 282 -9.63 -2.74 8.80
CA ALA A 282 -8.78 -2.11 7.79
C ALA A 282 -7.69 -3.09 7.35
N VAL A 283 -7.94 -3.85 6.29
CA VAL A 283 -7.00 -4.85 5.78
C VAL A 283 -6.41 -4.39 4.45
N HIS A 284 -5.07 -4.45 4.35
CA HIS A 284 -4.37 -4.22 3.09
C HIS A 284 -4.82 -5.22 2.03
N GLY A 285 -5.43 -4.72 0.96
CA GLY A 285 -5.86 -5.52 -0.18
C GLY A 285 -4.71 -5.92 -1.10
N GLY A 286 -3.86 -6.85 -0.68
CA GLY A 286 -2.77 -7.38 -1.51
C GLY A 286 -3.27 -8.08 -2.79
N GLY A 287 -4.54 -8.47 -2.82
CA GLY A 287 -5.32 -9.09 -3.86
C GLY A 287 -6.58 -9.69 -3.25
N ARG A 288 -7.58 -10.02 -4.07
CA ARG A 288 -8.85 -10.61 -3.60
C ARG A 288 -8.62 -11.82 -2.70
N THR A 289 -7.77 -12.75 -3.13
CA THR A 289 -7.49 -13.99 -2.38
C THR A 289 -6.84 -13.75 -1.01
N VAL A 290 -6.13 -12.63 -0.84
CA VAL A 290 -5.59 -12.22 0.47
C VAL A 290 -6.72 -11.77 1.39
N LEU A 291 -7.67 -10.96 0.89
CA LEU A 291 -8.85 -10.55 1.67
C LEU A 291 -9.73 -11.75 2.02
N ASP A 292 -9.95 -12.66 1.08
CA ASP A 292 -10.70 -13.91 1.31
C ASP A 292 -9.99 -14.78 2.38
N ALA A 293 -8.66 -14.84 2.38
CA ALA A 293 -7.88 -15.57 3.37
C ALA A 293 -7.99 -14.97 4.78
N VAL A 294 -8.02 -13.64 4.90
CA VAL A 294 -8.25 -12.96 6.18
C VAL A 294 -9.66 -13.22 6.68
N GLU A 295 -10.68 -13.09 5.82
CA GLU A 295 -12.09 -13.38 6.14
C GLU A 295 -12.25 -14.80 6.67
N ILE A 296 -11.69 -15.79 5.95
CA ILE A 296 -11.74 -17.21 6.35
C ILE A 296 -10.92 -17.46 7.63
N GLY A 297 -9.73 -16.88 7.72
CA GLY A 297 -8.79 -17.10 8.85
C GLY A 297 -9.34 -16.58 10.17
N LEU A 298 -10.03 -15.45 10.13
CA LEU A 298 -10.62 -14.79 11.30
C LEU A 298 -12.11 -15.09 11.47
N SER A 299 -12.72 -15.88 10.58
CA SER A 299 -14.16 -16.16 10.57
C SER A 299 -15.02 -14.89 10.56
N LEU A 300 -14.64 -13.90 9.74
CA LEU A 300 -15.32 -12.62 9.63
C LEU A 300 -16.58 -12.74 8.76
N PRO A 301 -17.61 -11.94 9.01
CA PRO A 301 -18.74 -11.82 8.09
C PRO A 301 -18.29 -11.16 6.77
N CYS A 302 -18.94 -11.50 5.66
CA CYS A 302 -18.56 -11.05 4.31
C CYS A 302 -18.45 -9.52 4.17
N ALA A 303 -19.30 -8.77 4.88
CA ALA A 303 -19.31 -7.32 4.87
C ALA A 303 -18.14 -6.66 5.65
N ALA A 304 -17.43 -7.41 6.51
CA ALA A 304 -16.41 -6.86 7.39
C ALA A 304 -15.24 -6.20 6.63
N LEU A 305 -14.93 -6.69 5.42
CA LEU A 305 -13.83 -6.20 4.60
C LEU A 305 -14.28 -5.32 3.43
N GLU A 306 -15.49 -4.78 3.45
CA GLU A 306 -16.05 -4.01 2.32
C GLU A 306 -15.21 -2.77 1.99
N HIS A 307 -14.68 -2.05 2.96
CA HIS A 307 -13.79 -0.91 2.72
C HIS A 307 -12.50 -1.34 1.98
N SER A 308 -11.91 -2.45 2.40
CA SER A 308 -10.71 -3.02 1.78
C SER A 308 -10.98 -3.54 0.37
N ARG A 309 -12.12 -4.23 0.17
CA ARG A 309 -12.55 -4.73 -1.15
C ARG A 309 -12.86 -3.60 -2.12
N THR A 310 -13.49 -2.54 -1.64
CA THR A 310 -13.78 -1.35 -2.46
C THR A 310 -12.49 -0.65 -2.91
N VAL A 311 -11.52 -0.46 -2.00
CA VAL A 311 -10.22 0.14 -2.38
C VAL A 311 -9.48 -0.75 -3.39
N LEU A 312 -9.48 -2.06 -3.20
CA LEU A 312 -8.88 -2.99 -4.18
C LEU A 312 -9.57 -2.90 -5.55
N ARG A 313 -10.90 -2.82 -5.58
CA ARG A 313 -11.66 -2.69 -6.83
C ARG A 313 -11.33 -1.39 -7.57
N GLU A 314 -11.26 -0.27 -6.85
CA GLU A 314 -11.15 1.07 -7.45
C GLU A 314 -9.72 1.50 -7.75
N PHE A 315 -8.71 0.89 -7.11
CA PHE A 315 -7.31 1.33 -7.22
C PHE A 315 -6.31 0.19 -7.43
N GLY A 316 -6.71 -1.07 -7.26
CA GLY A 316 -5.80 -2.20 -7.22
C GLY A 316 -4.95 -2.19 -5.94
N ASN A 317 -3.82 -2.88 -6.00
CA ASN A 317 -2.81 -2.92 -4.93
C ASN A 317 -1.77 -1.82 -5.16
N MET A 318 -1.81 -0.76 -4.39
CA MET A 318 -0.83 0.34 -4.38
C MET A 318 0.24 0.14 -3.28
N SER A 319 0.60 -1.12 -3.01
CA SER A 319 1.59 -1.48 -1.99
C SER A 319 1.34 -0.75 -0.65
N SER A 320 2.31 -0.04 -0.09
CA SER A 320 2.19 0.63 1.21
C SER A 320 1.07 1.67 1.29
N ALA A 321 0.69 2.30 0.18
CA ALA A 321 -0.37 3.31 0.18
C ALA A 321 -1.78 2.69 0.36
N THR A 322 -2.00 1.43 -0.03
CA THR A 322 -3.33 0.80 -0.03
C THR A 322 -4.04 0.86 1.31
N LEU A 323 -3.34 0.51 2.41
CA LEU A 323 -3.95 0.52 3.75
C LEU A 323 -4.41 1.93 4.15
N MET A 324 -3.66 2.96 3.75
CA MET A 324 -4.01 4.35 4.02
C MET A 324 -5.26 4.80 3.26
N PHE A 325 -5.49 4.30 2.02
CA PHE A 325 -6.74 4.52 1.29
C PHE A 325 -7.93 3.86 2.00
N VAL A 326 -7.74 2.66 2.58
CA VAL A 326 -8.78 1.98 3.38
C VAL A 326 -9.13 2.82 4.61
N LEU A 327 -8.12 3.28 5.36
CA LEU A 327 -8.33 4.14 6.55
C LEU A 327 -8.99 5.47 6.17
N ARG A 328 -8.58 6.11 5.07
CA ARG A 328 -9.23 7.32 4.57
C ARG A 328 -10.71 7.09 4.27
N ARG A 329 -11.02 5.96 3.59
CA ARG A 329 -12.42 5.61 3.30
C ARG A 329 -13.23 5.50 4.57
N MET A 330 -12.72 4.84 5.61
CA MET A 330 -13.38 4.76 6.92
C MET A 330 -13.57 6.13 7.57
N LEU A 331 -12.57 7.01 7.52
CA LEU A 331 -12.67 8.36 8.09
C LEU A 331 -13.76 9.23 7.46
N VAL A 332 -14.09 9.02 6.18
CA VAL A 332 -15.04 9.88 5.45
C VAL A 332 -16.42 9.26 5.25
N GLN A 333 -16.60 7.99 5.64
CA GLN A 333 -17.88 7.30 5.49
C GLN A 333 -18.76 7.51 6.74
N PRO A 334 -20.07 7.73 6.56
CA PRO A 334 -20.98 8.01 7.66
C PRO A 334 -21.27 6.78 8.54
N ASP A 335 -20.89 5.57 8.12
CA ASP A 335 -21.03 4.32 8.88
C ASP A 335 -19.91 4.13 9.92
N THR A 336 -18.86 4.97 9.90
CA THR A 336 -17.85 4.99 10.94
C THR A 336 -18.27 5.95 12.07
N ALA A 337 -18.82 5.39 13.12
CA ALA A 337 -19.24 6.14 14.29
C ALA A 337 -18.10 6.34 15.29
N ALA A 338 -18.14 7.46 16.03
CA ALA A 338 -17.24 7.67 17.17
C ALA A 338 -17.41 6.54 18.18
N GLY A 339 -16.30 6.02 18.70
CA GLY A 339 -16.25 4.86 19.59
C GLY A 339 -16.11 3.52 18.89
N ASN A 340 -16.28 3.43 17.57
CA ASN A 340 -16.00 2.19 16.83
C ASN A 340 -14.55 1.76 17.01
N ARG A 341 -14.37 0.50 17.41
CA ARG A 341 -13.06 -0.11 17.58
C ARG A 341 -12.62 -0.79 16.29
N GLY A 342 -11.42 -0.45 15.83
CA GLY A 342 -10.89 -0.97 14.59
C GLY A 342 -9.62 -1.80 14.77
N PHE A 343 -9.38 -2.64 13.78
CA PHE A 343 -8.16 -3.43 13.64
C PHE A 343 -7.60 -3.28 12.23
N ALA A 344 -6.36 -2.81 12.14
CA ALA A 344 -5.64 -2.66 10.88
C ALA A 344 -4.62 -3.78 10.70
N MET A 345 -4.49 -4.30 9.48
CA MET A 345 -3.61 -5.41 9.17
C MET A 345 -3.02 -5.28 7.76
N ALA A 346 -1.71 -5.54 7.65
CA ALA A 346 -0.99 -5.65 6.38
C ALA A 346 0.03 -6.78 6.44
N PHE A 347 0.28 -7.40 5.28
CA PHE A 347 1.30 -8.44 5.11
C PHE A 347 2.38 -7.94 4.15
N GLY A 348 3.64 -8.07 4.57
CA GLY A 348 4.81 -7.63 3.81
C GLY A 348 5.75 -8.77 3.44
N PRO A 349 6.85 -8.47 2.70
CA PRO A 349 7.88 -9.43 2.31
C PRO A 349 8.48 -10.19 3.50
N GLY A 350 8.90 -11.45 3.25
CA GLY A 350 9.41 -12.36 4.28
C GLY A 350 8.31 -12.99 5.12
N MET A 351 7.12 -12.75 4.74
CA MET A 351 5.81 -12.66 5.34
C MET A 351 5.86 -12.18 6.78
N VAL A 352 5.87 -10.86 6.89
CA VAL A 352 5.64 -10.18 8.16
C VAL A 352 4.18 -9.73 8.20
N ALA A 353 3.47 -10.03 9.29
CA ALA A 353 2.18 -9.44 9.61
C ALA A 353 2.40 -8.21 10.49
N GLU A 354 1.95 -7.06 10.04
CA GLU A 354 1.98 -5.79 10.76
C GLU A 354 0.56 -5.38 11.08
N THR A 355 0.27 -5.07 12.35
CA THR A 355 -1.07 -4.74 12.81
C THR A 355 -1.08 -3.59 13.79
N PHE A 356 -2.21 -2.93 13.91
CA PHE A 356 -2.51 -2.03 15.02
C PHE A 356 -4.02 -1.97 15.30
N ARG A 357 -4.36 -1.63 16.54
CA ARG A 357 -5.74 -1.29 16.93
C ARG A 357 -5.95 0.20 16.81
N PHE A 358 -7.18 0.58 16.54
CA PHE A 358 -7.58 1.97 16.49
C PHE A 358 -9.00 2.18 17.02
N THR A 359 -9.33 3.42 17.32
CA THR A 359 -10.69 3.83 17.69
C THR A 359 -11.05 5.07 16.90
N ALA A 360 -12.21 5.10 16.27
CA ALA A 360 -12.78 6.31 15.68
C ALA A 360 -13.15 7.31 16.77
N VAL A 361 -12.82 8.60 16.58
CA VAL A 361 -13.03 9.69 17.58
C VAL A 361 -13.92 10.77 17.04
#